data_a6c50f5734d79b64536c93f0d206d976
#
_entry.id   a6c50f5734d79b64536c93f0d206d976
#
_cell.length_a   1.000
_cell.length_b   1.000
_cell.length_c   1.000
_cell.angle_alpha   90.00
_cell.angle_beta   90.00
_cell.angle_gamma   90.00
#
_symmetry.space_group_name_H-M   'P 1'
#
loop_
_entity.id
_entity.type
_entity.pdbx_description
1 polymer ?
#
loop_
_entity_poly.entity_id
_entity_poly.type
_entity_poly.pdbx_seq_one_letter_code
_entity_poly.pdbx_strand_id
1 'polypeptide(L)'
;MSSPFTEEQIKRYSRHIVLPEVGGKGQLKLLKAKVFLVGAGGLGSPAAFYLAAAGVGRIGIADSDIVDHSNLQRQILHSTKDIGRSKAISAKETLEALNPDIEVVPYTERLTSENILDIIKDYDVILDGADNFPTRYLVNDACVFLKKPLSHGSIFRFEGQVTTIVPFEGPCYRCLYESPPPPGLVPSCQEAGVLGVLPGVVGSIQATEVVKLILGKGEILKGKLLIYDSLNMDFKKVEIHKNPNCPVCSDKATIKELIDYEEFCHAHVGS
;
A
#
# COMPACT_ATOMS: atom_id res chain seq x y z
N MET A 1 21.38 -28.01 15.02
CA MET A 1 20.05 -27.36 14.93
C MET A 1 19.59 -27.45 13.48
N SER A 2 18.41 -27.99 13.21
CA SER A 2 17.86 -28.03 11.85
C SER A 2 17.67 -26.64 11.31
N SER A 3 17.91 -26.44 10.02
CA SER A 3 17.62 -25.18 9.33
C SER A 3 16.14 -24.83 9.52
N PRO A 4 15.78 -23.56 9.81
CA PRO A 4 14.39 -23.13 9.86
C PRO A 4 13.72 -23.05 8.47
N PHE A 5 14.47 -23.34 7.40
CA PHE A 5 14.02 -23.33 6.02
C PHE A 5 14.09 -24.71 5.40
N THR A 6 13.17 -25.00 4.49
CA THR A 6 13.31 -26.13 3.57
C THR A 6 14.41 -25.88 2.54
N GLU A 7 14.89 -26.93 1.86
CA GLU A 7 15.87 -26.76 0.78
C GLU A 7 15.33 -25.92 -0.38
N GLU A 8 14.04 -26.03 -0.67
CA GLU A 8 13.36 -25.23 -1.70
C GLU A 8 13.30 -23.76 -1.31
N GLN A 9 12.99 -23.45 -0.05
CA GLN A 9 13.01 -22.11 0.49
C GLN A 9 14.42 -21.49 0.46
N ILE A 10 15.45 -22.26 0.81
CA ILE A 10 16.84 -21.81 0.71
C ILE A 10 17.18 -21.44 -0.74
N LYS A 11 16.80 -22.26 -1.70
CA LYS A 11 17.01 -21.97 -3.13
C LYS A 11 16.23 -20.72 -3.58
N ARG A 12 14.94 -20.64 -3.24
CA ARG A 12 14.05 -19.54 -3.60
C ARG A 12 14.56 -18.19 -3.08
N TYR A 13 14.90 -18.14 -1.80
CA TYR A 13 15.30 -16.90 -1.12
C TYR A 13 16.83 -16.70 -1.02
N SER A 14 17.61 -17.50 -1.74
CA SER A 14 19.08 -17.48 -1.67
C SER A 14 19.67 -16.08 -1.85
N ARG A 15 19.12 -15.28 -2.79
CA ARG A 15 19.59 -13.92 -3.08
C ARG A 15 19.32 -12.93 -1.93
N HIS A 16 18.28 -13.15 -1.14
CA HIS A 16 18.04 -12.41 0.10
C HIS A 16 18.94 -12.91 1.24
N ILE A 17 19.09 -14.22 1.37
CA ILE A 17 19.84 -14.83 2.47
C ILE A 17 21.33 -14.46 2.43
N VAL A 18 21.91 -14.23 1.24
CA VAL A 18 23.32 -13.82 1.10
C VAL A 18 23.56 -12.33 1.36
N LEU A 19 22.50 -11.49 1.39
CA LEU A 19 22.63 -10.07 1.72
C LEU A 19 22.89 -9.93 3.23
N PRO A 20 23.96 -9.26 3.69
CA PRO A 20 24.27 -9.11 5.11
C PRO A 20 23.14 -8.43 5.90
N GLU A 21 22.43 -7.47 5.28
CA GLU A 21 21.32 -6.72 5.89
C GLU A 21 20.06 -7.57 6.08
N VAL A 22 19.89 -8.63 5.29
CA VAL A 22 18.74 -9.54 5.35
C VAL A 22 19.12 -10.82 6.08
N GLY A 23 20.00 -11.62 5.48
CA GLY A 23 20.44 -12.92 6.03
C GLY A 23 19.27 -13.89 6.25
N GLY A 24 19.56 -15.05 6.82
CA GLY A 24 18.51 -16.00 7.19
C GLY A 24 17.53 -15.45 8.25
N LYS A 25 18.02 -14.60 9.17
CA LYS A 25 17.16 -13.99 10.20
C LYS A 25 16.14 -13.01 9.60
N GLY A 26 16.57 -12.18 8.63
CA GLY A 26 15.68 -11.26 7.94
C GLY A 26 14.66 -12.02 7.08
N GLN A 27 15.09 -13.06 6.37
CA GLN A 27 14.16 -13.87 5.58
C GLN A 27 13.09 -14.54 6.46
N LEU A 28 13.44 -14.97 7.67
CA LEU A 28 12.47 -15.49 8.63
C LEU A 28 11.47 -14.43 9.11
N LYS A 29 11.90 -13.16 9.23
CA LYS A 29 10.98 -12.06 9.53
C LYS A 29 9.98 -11.88 8.39
N LEU A 30 10.44 -11.91 7.13
CA LEU A 30 9.55 -11.81 5.97
C LEU A 30 8.54 -12.96 5.93
N LEU A 31 8.97 -14.21 6.13
CA LEU A 31 8.07 -15.38 6.16
C LEU A 31 7.03 -15.33 7.28
N LYS A 32 7.29 -14.63 8.37
CA LYS A 32 6.36 -14.45 9.48
C LYS A 32 5.48 -13.21 9.35
N ALA A 33 5.87 -12.27 8.51
CA ALA A 33 5.19 -11.01 8.38
C ALA A 33 3.84 -11.15 7.67
N LYS A 34 2.92 -10.28 8.07
CA LYS A 34 1.58 -10.16 7.51
C LYS A 34 1.40 -8.76 6.95
N VAL A 35 1.20 -8.63 5.66
CA VAL A 35 1.03 -7.35 4.96
C VAL A 35 -0.36 -7.27 4.35
N PHE A 36 -1.01 -6.15 4.51
CA PHE A 36 -2.32 -5.90 3.91
C PHE A 36 -2.22 -4.85 2.81
N LEU A 37 -2.70 -5.17 1.63
CA LEU A 37 -2.76 -4.27 0.49
C LEU A 37 -4.20 -3.78 0.27
N VAL A 38 -4.34 -2.48 0.20
CA VAL A 38 -5.57 -1.82 -0.21
C VAL A 38 -5.50 -1.57 -1.70
N GLY A 39 -6.26 -2.34 -2.46
CA GLY A 39 -6.29 -2.32 -3.93
C GLY A 39 -5.35 -3.34 -4.58
N ALA A 40 -5.89 -4.09 -5.54
CA ALA A 40 -5.17 -4.96 -6.48
C ALA A 40 -4.99 -4.28 -7.85
N GLY A 41 -5.00 -2.94 -7.85
CA GLY A 41 -4.91 -2.11 -9.04
C GLY A 41 -3.48 -1.85 -9.50
N GLY A 42 -3.23 -0.66 -10.07
CA GLY A 42 -1.93 -0.29 -10.64
C GLY A 42 -0.78 -0.29 -9.64
N LEU A 43 -0.96 0.29 -8.45
CA LEU A 43 0.04 0.34 -7.37
C LEU A 43 0.16 -1.01 -6.66
N GLY A 44 -0.99 -1.62 -6.33
CA GLY A 44 -1.03 -2.90 -5.64
C GLY A 44 -0.42 -4.04 -6.45
N SER A 45 -0.55 -4.05 -7.78
CA SER A 45 -0.02 -5.10 -8.63
C SER A 45 1.49 -5.32 -8.49
N PRO A 46 2.36 -4.36 -8.76
CA PRO A 46 3.80 -4.53 -8.61
C PRO A 46 4.20 -4.75 -7.15
N ALA A 47 3.55 -4.06 -6.22
CA ALA A 47 3.83 -4.23 -4.80
C ALA A 47 3.55 -5.66 -4.34
N ALA A 48 2.40 -6.22 -4.68
CA ALA A 48 2.02 -7.58 -4.32
C ALA A 48 2.97 -8.61 -4.92
N PHE A 49 3.36 -8.47 -6.20
CA PHE A 49 4.33 -9.35 -6.84
C PHE A 49 5.66 -9.40 -6.08
N TYR A 50 6.24 -8.24 -5.75
CA TYR A 50 7.53 -8.21 -5.06
C TYR A 50 7.44 -8.66 -3.62
N LEU A 51 6.36 -8.37 -2.90
CA LEU A 51 6.15 -8.87 -1.54
C LEU A 51 5.95 -10.40 -1.51
N ALA A 52 5.20 -10.94 -2.46
CA ALA A 52 5.02 -12.38 -2.62
C ALA A 52 6.35 -13.08 -2.99
N ALA A 53 7.08 -12.55 -3.98
CA ALA A 53 8.39 -13.08 -4.38
C ALA A 53 9.42 -13.00 -3.25
N ALA A 54 9.37 -11.94 -2.42
CA ALA A 54 10.22 -11.79 -1.24
C ALA A 54 9.88 -12.79 -0.12
N GLY A 55 8.72 -13.46 -0.19
CA GLY A 55 8.29 -14.43 0.81
C GLY A 55 7.65 -13.78 2.04
N VAL A 56 6.87 -12.70 1.87
CA VAL A 56 5.98 -12.23 2.93
C VAL A 56 4.93 -13.29 3.20
N GLY A 57 4.92 -13.85 4.41
CA GLY A 57 4.20 -15.09 4.72
C GLY A 57 2.69 -15.02 4.57
N ARG A 58 2.09 -13.86 4.88
CA ARG A 58 0.65 -13.62 4.62
C ARG A 58 0.45 -12.28 3.94
N ILE A 59 -0.28 -12.27 2.84
CA ILE A 59 -0.68 -11.08 2.11
C ILE A 59 -2.21 -11.02 2.08
N GLY A 60 -2.81 -10.01 2.75
CA GLY A 60 -4.22 -9.66 2.57
C GLY A 60 -4.36 -8.70 1.41
N ILE A 61 -5.35 -8.88 0.56
CA ILE A 61 -5.63 -7.96 -0.56
C ILE A 61 -7.11 -7.64 -0.58
N ALA A 62 -7.45 -6.36 -0.41
CA ALA A 62 -8.81 -5.88 -0.54
C ALA A 62 -9.01 -5.14 -1.87
N ASP A 63 -9.93 -5.64 -2.67
CA ASP A 63 -10.38 -4.98 -3.91
C ASP A 63 -11.79 -5.48 -4.25
N SER A 64 -12.76 -4.59 -4.29
CA SER A 64 -14.17 -4.91 -4.57
C SER A 64 -14.52 -4.92 -6.06
N ASP A 65 -13.57 -4.54 -6.92
CA ASP A 65 -13.80 -4.44 -8.36
C ASP A 65 -13.61 -5.79 -9.07
N ILE A 66 -14.07 -5.80 -10.30
CA ILE A 66 -13.75 -6.83 -11.29
C ILE A 66 -12.66 -6.35 -12.25
N VAL A 67 -11.96 -7.28 -12.85
CA VAL A 67 -10.94 -6.98 -13.87
C VAL A 67 -11.63 -6.51 -15.14
N ASP A 68 -11.25 -5.33 -15.63
CA ASP A 68 -11.68 -4.74 -16.90
C ASP A 68 -10.54 -4.71 -17.91
N HIS A 69 -10.88 -4.76 -19.19
CA HIS A 69 -9.88 -4.71 -20.26
C HIS A 69 -8.98 -3.46 -20.18
N SER A 70 -9.54 -2.31 -19.82
CA SER A 70 -8.81 -1.04 -19.66
C SER A 70 -7.82 -1.05 -18.49
N ASN A 71 -7.92 -2.02 -17.58
CA ASN A 71 -7.01 -2.16 -16.45
C ASN A 71 -5.67 -2.78 -16.83
N LEU A 72 -5.65 -3.66 -17.86
CA LEU A 72 -4.54 -4.55 -18.17
C LEU A 72 -3.26 -3.82 -18.61
N GLN A 73 -3.36 -2.55 -19.02
CA GLN A 73 -2.19 -1.75 -19.39
C GLN A 73 -1.31 -1.34 -18.19
N ARG A 74 -1.80 -1.52 -16.92
CA ARG A 74 -1.07 -1.16 -15.70
C ARG A 74 -1.29 -2.09 -14.52
N GLN A 75 -2.36 -2.87 -14.49
CA GLN A 75 -2.69 -3.78 -13.38
C GLN A 75 -2.18 -5.20 -13.71
N ILE A 76 -0.86 -5.36 -13.65
CA ILE A 76 -0.13 -6.53 -14.16
C ILE A 76 -0.35 -7.83 -13.37
N LEU A 77 -1.03 -7.78 -12.21
CA LEU A 77 -1.51 -8.97 -11.49
C LEU A 77 -2.54 -9.78 -12.30
N HIS A 78 -3.24 -9.11 -13.20
CA HIS A 78 -4.33 -9.66 -13.97
C HIS A 78 -3.93 -9.85 -15.43
N SER A 79 -4.59 -10.76 -16.10
CA SER A 79 -4.40 -11.05 -17.52
C SER A 79 -5.74 -11.08 -18.25
N THR A 80 -5.72 -11.19 -19.58
CA THR A 80 -6.93 -11.22 -20.41
C THR A 80 -7.92 -12.32 -19.98
N LYS A 81 -7.44 -13.47 -19.47
CA LYS A 81 -8.29 -14.55 -18.95
C LYS A 81 -9.08 -14.18 -17.69
N ASP A 82 -8.68 -13.12 -17.02
CA ASP A 82 -9.27 -12.69 -15.73
C ASP A 82 -10.36 -11.62 -15.92
N ILE A 83 -10.59 -11.15 -17.14
CA ILE A 83 -11.64 -10.14 -17.43
C ILE A 83 -12.99 -10.62 -16.89
N GLY A 84 -13.67 -9.76 -16.13
CA GLY A 84 -14.95 -10.06 -15.49
C GLY A 84 -14.85 -10.80 -14.15
N ARG A 85 -13.65 -11.21 -13.72
CA ARG A 85 -13.40 -11.88 -12.45
C ARG A 85 -13.07 -10.85 -11.36
N SER A 86 -13.32 -11.18 -10.08
CA SER A 86 -12.87 -10.37 -8.96
C SER A 86 -11.37 -10.16 -9.00
N LYS A 87 -10.92 -8.89 -8.84
CA LYS A 87 -9.50 -8.55 -8.78
C LYS A 87 -8.79 -9.21 -7.59
N ALA A 88 -9.43 -9.25 -6.41
CA ALA A 88 -8.85 -9.88 -5.24
C ALA A 88 -8.63 -11.40 -5.43
N ILE A 89 -9.58 -12.10 -6.07
CA ILE A 89 -9.45 -13.54 -6.36
C ILE A 89 -8.39 -13.79 -7.43
N SER A 90 -8.38 -13.02 -8.53
CA SER A 90 -7.36 -13.12 -9.57
C SER A 90 -5.96 -12.88 -9.01
N ALA A 91 -5.81 -11.87 -8.13
CA ALA A 91 -4.56 -11.58 -7.44
C ALA A 91 -4.07 -12.75 -6.59
N LYS A 92 -4.97 -13.36 -5.79
CA LYS A 92 -4.65 -14.54 -4.98
C LYS A 92 -4.06 -15.66 -5.83
N GLU A 93 -4.76 -16.06 -6.88
CA GLU A 93 -4.33 -17.17 -7.75
C GLU A 93 -2.95 -16.87 -8.39
N THR A 94 -2.75 -15.64 -8.86
CA THR A 94 -1.49 -15.22 -9.48
C THR A 94 -0.32 -15.26 -8.50
N LEU A 95 -0.50 -14.77 -7.27
CA LEU A 95 0.55 -14.68 -6.28
C LEU A 95 0.89 -16.05 -5.65
N GLU A 96 -0.09 -16.90 -5.40
CA GLU A 96 0.14 -18.27 -4.91
C GLU A 96 0.79 -19.15 -5.97
N ALA A 97 0.50 -18.90 -7.26
CA ALA A 97 1.21 -19.57 -8.36
C ALA A 97 2.67 -19.11 -8.47
N LEU A 98 2.98 -17.82 -8.17
CA LEU A 98 4.34 -17.32 -8.12
C LEU A 98 5.12 -17.90 -6.93
N ASN A 99 4.50 -17.91 -5.75
CA ASN A 99 5.13 -18.37 -4.53
C ASN A 99 4.17 -19.20 -3.67
N PRO A 100 4.24 -20.54 -3.72
CA PRO A 100 3.35 -21.41 -2.96
C PRO A 100 3.66 -21.45 -1.45
N ASP A 101 4.75 -20.82 -0.99
CA ASP A 101 5.12 -20.76 0.43
C ASP A 101 4.35 -19.71 1.22
N ILE A 102 3.54 -18.87 0.53
CA ILE A 102 2.80 -17.77 1.16
C ILE A 102 1.29 -18.06 1.17
N GLU A 103 0.60 -17.38 2.07
CA GLU A 103 -0.86 -17.36 2.13
C GLU A 103 -1.38 -16.03 1.58
N VAL A 104 -2.29 -16.06 0.61
CA VAL A 104 -2.97 -14.86 0.12
C VAL A 104 -4.45 -14.89 0.51
N VAL A 105 -4.88 -13.90 1.28
CA VAL A 105 -6.26 -13.75 1.77
C VAL A 105 -6.97 -12.67 0.96
N PRO A 106 -7.92 -13.02 0.08
CA PRO A 106 -8.65 -12.06 -0.72
C PRO A 106 -9.83 -11.52 0.08
N TYR A 107 -10.03 -10.20 0.04
CA TYR A 107 -11.19 -9.49 0.53
C TYR A 107 -11.89 -8.84 -0.67
N THR A 108 -13.05 -9.37 -1.03
CA THR A 108 -13.82 -8.92 -2.19
C THR A 108 -14.83 -7.82 -1.86
N GLU A 109 -14.99 -7.51 -0.59
CA GLU A 109 -15.86 -6.45 -0.11
C GLU A 109 -15.15 -5.10 -0.08
N ARG A 110 -15.93 -4.03 -0.19
CA ARG A 110 -15.41 -2.67 -0.05
C ARG A 110 -15.00 -2.42 1.41
N LEU A 111 -13.85 -1.78 1.60
CA LEU A 111 -13.44 -1.29 2.91
C LEU A 111 -14.29 -0.10 3.32
N THR A 112 -14.84 -0.17 4.52
CA THR A 112 -15.69 0.86 5.13
C THR A 112 -15.25 1.13 6.56
N SER A 113 -15.77 2.19 7.18
CA SER A 113 -15.57 2.48 8.60
C SER A 113 -16.04 1.36 9.53
N GLU A 114 -16.97 0.52 9.08
CA GLU A 114 -17.52 -0.58 9.87
C GLU A 114 -16.61 -1.82 9.89
N ASN A 115 -15.87 -2.09 8.79
CA ASN A 115 -15.14 -3.36 8.64
C ASN A 115 -13.62 -3.23 8.70
N ILE A 116 -13.05 -2.08 8.34
CA ILE A 116 -11.60 -1.95 8.14
C ILE A 116 -10.78 -2.27 9.39
N LEU A 117 -11.23 -1.83 10.59
CA LEU A 117 -10.48 -2.05 11.82
C LEU A 117 -10.35 -3.54 12.12
N ASP A 118 -11.43 -4.30 11.93
CA ASP A 118 -11.43 -5.74 12.15
C ASP A 118 -10.59 -6.50 11.11
N ILE A 119 -10.61 -6.03 9.86
CA ILE A 119 -9.84 -6.63 8.78
C ILE A 119 -8.34 -6.43 8.99
N ILE A 120 -7.88 -5.20 9.27
CA ILE A 120 -6.44 -4.91 9.25
C ILE A 120 -5.74 -5.10 10.61
N LYS A 121 -6.46 -5.36 11.71
CA LYS A 121 -5.86 -5.48 13.06
C LYS A 121 -4.77 -6.53 13.17
N ASP A 122 -4.90 -7.63 12.42
CA ASP A 122 -3.99 -8.78 12.47
C ASP A 122 -2.81 -8.68 11.50
N TYR A 123 -2.69 -7.57 10.75
CA TYR A 123 -1.58 -7.31 9.84
C TYR A 123 -0.54 -6.40 10.47
N ASP A 124 0.72 -6.59 10.09
CA ASP A 124 1.86 -5.86 10.66
C ASP A 124 2.09 -4.52 9.96
N VAL A 125 1.90 -4.49 8.63
CA VAL A 125 2.10 -3.30 7.77
C VAL A 125 0.96 -3.22 6.76
N ILE A 126 0.50 -2.01 6.52
CA ILE A 126 -0.52 -1.73 5.52
C ILE A 126 0.14 -1.01 4.33
N LEU A 127 -0.26 -1.37 3.11
CA LEU A 127 0.14 -0.71 1.87
C LEU A 127 -1.10 -0.11 1.22
N ASP A 128 -1.10 1.19 1.01
CA ASP A 128 -2.18 1.91 0.35
C ASP A 128 -1.92 2.05 -1.14
N GLY A 129 -2.73 1.37 -1.94
CA GLY A 129 -2.79 1.48 -3.39
C GLY A 129 -4.11 2.07 -3.88
N ALA A 130 -4.87 2.76 -3.01
CA ALA A 130 -6.15 3.37 -3.37
C ALA A 130 -6.01 4.51 -4.37
N ASP A 131 -6.97 4.61 -5.28
CA ASP A 131 -7.04 5.64 -6.32
C ASP A 131 -8.05 6.76 -6.02
N ASN A 132 -8.70 6.70 -4.85
CA ASN A 132 -9.71 7.67 -4.42
C ASN A 132 -9.44 8.22 -3.02
N PHE A 133 -9.91 9.43 -2.76
CA PHE A 133 -9.69 10.11 -1.49
C PHE A 133 -10.40 9.48 -0.30
N PRO A 134 -11.70 9.08 -0.37
CA PRO A 134 -12.37 8.45 0.76
C PRO A 134 -11.60 7.27 1.32
N THR A 135 -11.13 6.36 0.47
CA THR A 135 -10.34 5.20 0.89
C THR A 135 -9.01 5.59 1.51
N ARG A 136 -8.31 6.61 0.97
CA ARG A 136 -7.02 7.09 1.53
C ARG A 136 -7.18 7.62 2.95
N TYR A 137 -8.21 8.45 3.20
CA TYR A 137 -8.48 8.97 4.55
C TYR A 137 -8.90 7.85 5.50
N LEU A 138 -9.78 6.95 5.06
CA LEU A 138 -10.21 5.79 5.84
C LEU A 138 -9.01 4.93 6.28
N VAL A 139 -8.14 4.57 5.33
CA VAL A 139 -6.96 3.73 5.60
C VAL A 139 -5.98 4.44 6.52
N ASN A 140 -5.70 5.73 6.28
CA ASN A 140 -4.83 6.51 7.18
C ASN A 140 -5.35 6.52 8.61
N ASP A 141 -6.63 6.85 8.80
CA ASP A 141 -7.21 7.01 10.14
C ASP A 141 -7.27 5.65 10.85
N ALA A 142 -7.64 4.58 10.16
CA ALA A 142 -7.61 3.23 10.69
C ALA A 142 -6.19 2.81 11.11
N CYS A 143 -5.18 3.12 10.29
CA CYS A 143 -3.78 2.87 10.63
C CYS A 143 -3.32 3.66 11.86
N VAL A 144 -3.73 4.92 11.99
CA VAL A 144 -3.42 5.73 13.19
C VAL A 144 -4.05 5.13 14.43
N PHE A 145 -5.34 4.74 14.39
CA PHE A 145 -6.03 4.16 15.54
C PHE A 145 -5.45 2.82 15.96
N LEU A 146 -5.11 1.97 15.02
CA LEU A 146 -4.49 0.66 15.29
C LEU A 146 -2.96 0.71 15.44
N LYS A 147 -2.35 1.90 15.31
CA LYS A 147 -0.90 2.11 15.35
C LYS A 147 -0.15 1.24 14.34
N LYS A 148 -0.73 1.03 13.16
CA LYS A 148 -0.13 0.24 12.08
C LYS A 148 0.69 1.12 11.15
N PRO A 149 1.94 0.74 10.81
CA PRO A 149 2.70 1.41 9.76
C PRO A 149 1.96 1.32 8.41
N LEU A 150 2.02 2.41 7.64
CA LEU A 150 1.37 2.54 6.35
C LEU A 150 2.38 2.99 5.28
N SER A 151 2.56 2.21 4.23
CA SER A 151 3.25 2.64 3.02
C SER A 151 2.22 3.25 2.07
N HIS A 152 2.16 4.57 2.01
CA HIS A 152 1.25 5.31 1.14
C HIS A 152 1.90 5.62 -0.20
N GLY A 153 1.18 5.38 -1.30
CA GLY A 153 1.56 5.77 -2.65
C GLY A 153 0.42 6.43 -3.41
N SER A 154 0.74 7.36 -4.28
CA SER A 154 -0.21 7.96 -5.20
C SER A 154 0.43 8.26 -6.55
N ILE A 155 -0.39 8.30 -7.60
CA ILE A 155 0.05 8.61 -8.96
C ILE A 155 -0.93 9.57 -9.61
N PHE A 156 -0.42 10.43 -10.47
CA PHE A 156 -1.20 11.31 -11.29
C PHE A 156 -0.47 11.59 -12.60
N ARG A 157 -1.06 11.22 -13.74
CA ARG A 157 -0.46 11.37 -15.08
C ARG A 157 0.93 10.77 -15.18
N PHE A 158 1.97 11.57 -14.96
CA PHE A 158 3.39 11.19 -15.04
C PHE A 158 4.11 11.32 -13.69
N GLU A 159 3.43 11.76 -12.65
CA GLU A 159 4.00 11.96 -11.33
C GLU A 159 3.58 10.85 -10.37
N GLY A 160 4.52 10.41 -9.55
CA GLY A 160 4.30 9.49 -8.45
C GLY A 160 4.78 10.05 -7.12
N GLN A 161 4.11 9.69 -6.04
CA GLN A 161 4.47 10.10 -4.69
C GLN A 161 4.46 8.89 -3.76
N VAL A 162 5.45 8.81 -2.87
CA VAL A 162 5.52 7.77 -1.82
C VAL A 162 5.94 8.39 -0.50
N THR A 163 5.29 7.98 0.57
CA THR A 163 5.70 8.27 1.96
C THR A 163 5.41 7.08 2.86
N THR A 164 6.15 6.96 3.96
CA THR A 164 5.92 5.94 4.99
C THR A 164 5.42 6.60 6.26
N ILE A 165 4.22 6.27 6.65
CA ILE A 165 3.56 6.78 7.86
C ILE A 165 3.80 5.77 8.99
N VAL A 166 4.46 6.23 10.05
CA VAL A 166 4.55 5.50 11.32
C VAL A 166 3.76 6.30 12.34
N PRO A 167 2.56 5.84 12.75
CA PRO A 167 1.67 6.61 13.60
C PRO A 167 2.35 7.13 14.85
N PHE A 168 2.13 8.41 15.15
CA PHE A 168 2.67 9.18 16.26
C PHE A 168 4.18 9.48 16.21
N GLU A 169 4.98 8.76 15.40
CA GLU A 169 6.41 9.02 15.23
C GLU A 169 6.72 10.00 14.10
N GLY A 170 5.78 10.27 13.22
CA GLY A 170 5.92 11.18 12.08
C GLY A 170 4.57 11.75 11.64
N PRO A 171 4.55 12.50 10.52
CA PRO A 171 3.30 12.99 9.95
C PRO A 171 2.46 11.83 9.43
N CYS A 172 1.14 11.94 9.58
CA CYS A 172 0.17 11.07 8.92
C CYS A 172 -0.33 11.74 7.61
N TYR A 173 -1.19 11.05 6.86
CA TYR A 173 -1.75 11.60 5.62
C TYR A 173 -2.48 12.93 5.84
N ARG A 174 -3.24 13.06 6.95
CA ARG A 174 -3.93 14.32 7.30
C ARG A 174 -2.99 15.45 7.77
N CYS A 175 -1.74 15.16 8.08
CA CYS A 175 -0.76 16.23 8.31
C CYS A 175 -0.36 16.94 7.02
N LEU A 176 -0.44 16.25 5.87
CA LEU A 176 -0.15 16.82 4.55
C LEU A 176 -1.42 17.35 3.90
N TYR A 177 -2.50 16.60 4.03
CA TYR A 177 -3.79 16.86 3.38
C TYR A 177 -4.88 16.79 4.46
N GLU A 178 -5.14 17.91 5.11
CA GLU A 178 -6.09 17.98 6.23
C GLU A 178 -7.53 17.65 5.78
N SER A 179 -7.89 18.10 4.58
CA SER A 179 -9.17 17.86 3.93
C SER A 179 -8.97 17.44 2.47
N PRO A 180 -9.92 16.70 1.88
CA PRO A 180 -9.87 16.37 0.46
C PRO A 180 -10.01 17.63 -0.39
N PRO A 181 -9.48 17.61 -1.63
CA PRO A 181 -9.75 18.68 -2.58
C PRO A 181 -11.25 18.73 -2.89
N PRO A 182 -11.79 19.90 -3.22
CA PRO A 182 -13.17 20.01 -3.68
C PRO A 182 -13.48 19.04 -4.82
N PRO A 183 -14.65 18.40 -4.83
CA PRO A 183 -15.06 17.50 -5.90
C PRO A 183 -14.92 18.14 -7.27
N GLY A 184 -14.38 17.39 -8.23
CA GLY A 184 -14.13 17.86 -9.60
C GLY A 184 -12.86 18.68 -9.80
N LEU A 185 -12.15 19.09 -8.73
CA LEU A 185 -10.89 19.83 -8.88
C LEU A 185 -9.73 18.91 -9.33
N VAL A 186 -9.71 17.70 -8.86
CA VAL A 186 -8.70 16.71 -9.24
C VAL A 186 -9.38 15.61 -10.05
N PRO A 187 -9.11 15.52 -11.36
CA PRO A 187 -9.70 14.47 -12.18
C PRO A 187 -9.19 13.09 -11.75
N SER A 188 -10.03 12.07 -11.92
CA SER A 188 -9.66 10.67 -11.70
C SER A 188 -8.56 10.22 -12.68
N CYS A 189 -7.89 9.10 -12.35
CA CYS A 189 -6.93 8.50 -13.29
C CYS A 189 -7.58 8.07 -14.61
N GLN A 190 -8.89 7.80 -14.62
CA GLN A 190 -9.63 7.49 -15.84
C GLN A 190 -9.81 8.72 -16.74
N GLU A 191 -10.02 9.88 -16.15
CA GLU A 191 -10.21 11.14 -16.88
C GLU A 191 -8.88 11.79 -17.29
N ALA A 192 -7.88 11.78 -16.38
CA ALA A 192 -6.60 12.44 -16.61
C ALA A 192 -5.61 11.57 -17.41
N GLY A 193 -5.81 10.28 -17.47
CA GLY A 193 -4.85 9.30 -17.97
C GLY A 193 -3.70 9.04 -16.99
N VAL A 194 -3.01 7.93 -17.18
CA VAL A 194 -1.82 7.55 -16.41
C VAL A 194 -0.86 6.75 -17.28
N LEU A 195 0.42 7.07 -17.21
CA LEU A 195 1.47 6.28 -17.87
C LEU A 195 1.52 4.89 -17.20
N GLY A 196 1.28 3.81 -18.00
CA GLY A 196 1.08 2.46 -17.45
C GLY A 196 2.25 1.90 -16.63
N VAL A 197 3.48 2.29 -16.94
CA VAL A 197 4.69 1.87 -16.18
C VAL A 197 4.87 2.64 -14.87
N LEU A 198 4.29 3.82 -14.74
CA LEU A 198 4.43 4.68 -13.56
C LEU A 198 4.04 3.97 -12.25
N PRO A 199 2.86 3.33 -12.13
CA PRO A 199 2.51 2.59 -10.92
C PRO A 199 3.45 1.41 -10.66
N GLY A 200 4.09 0.85 -11.71
CA GLY A 200 5.12 -0.16 -11.56
C GLY A 200 6.31 0.31 -10.72
N VAL A 201 6.81 1.51 -10.99
CA VAL A 201 7.89 2.12 -10.22
C VAL A 201 7.44 2.46 -8.81
N VAL A 202 6.32 3.18 -8.68
CA VAL A 202 5.79 3.67 -7.39
C VAL A 202 5.45 2.50 -6.46
N GLY A 203 4.71 1.48 -6.94
CA GLY A 203 4.37 0.31 -6.13
C GLY A 203 5.58 -0.54 -5.73
N SER A 204 6.63 -0.60 -6.56
CA SER A 204 7.90 -1.25 -6.19
C SER A 204 8.63 -0.49 -5.08
N ILE A 205 8.58 0.84 -5.09
CA ILE A 205 9.11 1.66 -4.00
C ILE A 205 8.30 1.43 -2.72
N GLN A 206 6.98 1.38 -2.80
CA GLN A 206 6.12 1.04 -1.65
C GLN A 206 6.47 -0.34 -1.07
N ALA A 207 6.65 -1.36 -1.92
CA ALA A 207 7.06 -2.70 -1.47
C ALA A 207 8.44 -2.66 -0.79
N THR A 208 9.37 -1.86 -1.29
CA THR A 208 10.69 -1.66 -0.69
C THR A 208 10.57 -1.07 0.72
N GLU A 209 9.70 -0.07 0.90
CA GLU A 209 9.43 0.51 2.22
C GLU A 209 8.83 -0.51 3.18
N VAL A 210 7.88 -1.34 2.73
CA VAL A 210 7.31 -2.44 3.52
C VAL A 210 8.38 -3.44 3.94
N VAL A 211 9.25 -3.87 3.03
CA VAL A 211 10.37 -4.79 3.35
C VAL A 211 11.31 -4.17 4.39
N LYS A 212 11.67 -2.89 4.25
CA LYS A 212 12.51 -2.18 5.24
C LYS A 212 11.86 -2.11 6.61
N LEU A 213 10.55 -1.83 6.68
CA LEU A 213 9.77 -1.84 7.92
C LEU A 213 9.83 -3.20 8.61
N ILE A 214 9.59 -4.30 7.87
CA ILE A 214 9.62 -5.67 8.40
C ILE A 214 11.03 -6.04 8.91
N LEU A 215 12.04 -5.72 8.15
CA LEU A 215 13.42 -6.03 8.48
C LEU A 215 13.95 -5.16 9.64
N GLY A 216 13.44 -3.95 9.79
CA GLY A 216 14.00 -2.92 10.66
C GLY A 216 15.37 -2.44 10.16
N LYS A 217 15.53 -2.26 8.85
CA LYS A 217 16.78 -1.92 8.19
C LYS A 217 16.62 -0.76 7.21
N GLY A 218 17.71 0.03 7.09
CA GLY A 218 17.74 1.19 6.22
C GLY A 218 16.90 2.37 6.74
N GLU A 219 16.92 3.46 6.01
CA GLU A 219 16.03 4.61 6.25
C GLU A 219 14.72 4.45 5.49
N ILE A 220 13.61 4.55 6.21
CA ILE A 220 12.27 4.60 5.61
C ILE A 220 11.89 6.06 5.29
N LEU A 221 10.88 6.25 4.45
CA LEU A 221 10.38 7.58 4.07
C LEU A 221 9.50 8.22 5.18
N LYS A 222 9.78 7.93 6.46
CA LYS A 222 9.13 8.60 7.59
C LYS A 222 9.51 10.07 7.65
N GLY A 223 8.54 10.98 7.60
CA GLY A 223 8.78 12.42 7.57
C GLY A 223 9.35 12.93 6.23
N LYS A 224 9.29 12.13 5.19
CA LYS A 224 9.75 12.48 3.84
C LYS A 224 8.71 12.09 2.81
N LEU A 225 8.50 12.94 1.82
CA LEU A 225 7.72 12.65 0.62
C LEU A 225 8.68 12.47 -0.53
N LEU A 226 8.72 11.27 -1.11
CA LEU A 226 9.42 11.02 -2.36
C LEU A 226 8.48 11.38 -3.52
N ILE A 227 8.91 12.27 -4.39
CA ILE A 227 8.22 12.66 -5.61
C ILE A 227 9.02 12.10 -6.78
N TYR A 228 8.36 11.41 -7.68
CA TYR A 228 8.92 10.88 -8.92
C TYR A 228 8.26 11.51 -10.13
N ASP A 229 9.05 12.21 -10.94
CA ASP A 229 8.65 12.71 -12.26
C ASP A 229 9.17 11.73 -13.33
N SER A 230 8.25 10.98 -13.93
CA SER A 230 8.61 9.97 -14.93
C SER A 230 8.93 10.54 -16.31
N LEU A 231 8.56 11.79 -16.60
CA LEU A 231 8.94 12.44 -17.86
C LEU A 231 10.40 12.88 -17.84
N ASN A 232 10.84 13.44 -16.71
CA ASN A 232 12.21 13.94 -16.56
C ASN A 232 13.12 12.92 -15.87
N MET A 233 12.57 11.76 -15.43
CA MET A 233 13.28 10.74 -14.64
C MET A 233 13.92 11.29 -13.37
N ASP A 234 13.24 12.25 -12.74
CA ASP A 234 13.72 12.91 -11.53
C ASP A 234 13.07 12.35 -10.27
N PHE A 235 13.88 12.22 -9.20
CA PHE A 235 13.46 11.80 -7.88
C PHE A 235 13.81 12.87 -6.85
N LYS A 236 12.79 13.46 -6.24
CA LYS A 236 12.96 14.48 -5.23
C LYS A 236 12.41 14.03 -3.89
N LYS A 237 13.20 14.13 -2.82
CA LYS A 237 12.75 13.94 -1.44
C LYS A 237 12.51 15.28 -0.80
N VAL A 238 11.30 15.49 -0.27
CA VAL A 238 10.88 16.70 0.43
C VAL A 238 10.60 16.32 1.89
N GLU A 239 11.09 17.11 2.84
CA GLU A 239 10.75 16.93 4.24
C GLU A 239 9.31 17.35 4.48
N ILE A 240 8.60 16.53 5.25
CA ILE A 240 7.23 16.77 5.67
C ILE A 240 7.14 16.70 7.20
N HIS A 241 6.37 17.59 7.79
CA HIS A 241 6.31 17.74 9.24
C HIS A 241 4.94 17.39 9.80
N LYS A 242 4.94 16.91 11.05
CA LYS A 242 3.69 16.65 11.77
C LYS A 242 2.94 17.96 11.99
N ASN A 243 1.67 18.01 11.62
CA ASN A 243 0.79 19.14 11.96
C ASN A 243 0.42 19.07 13.45
N PRO A 244 0.78 20.07 14.27
CA PRO A 244 0.46 20.07 15.69
C PRO A 244 -1.05 20.13 15.99
N ASN A 245 -1.85 20.51 15.00
CA ASN A 245 -3.31 20.55 15.08
C ASN A 245 -3.97 19.45 14.21
N CYS A 246 -3.22 18.41 13.80
CA CYS A 246 -3.78 17.31 13.00
C CYS A 246 -5.01 16.72 13.68
N PRO A 247 -6.16 16.60 12.99
CA PRO A 247 -7.41 16.16 13.60
C PRO A 247 -7.40 14.70 14.07
N VAL A 248 -6.40 13.90 13.66
CA VAL A 248 -6.32 12.46 13.98
C VAL A 248 -5.11 12.09 14.82
N CYS A 249 -3.90 12.59 14.48
CA CYS A 249 -2.66 12.11 15.12
C CYS A 249 -2.02 13.12 16.08
N SER A 250 -2.62 14.30 16.31
CA SER A 250 -2.12 15.27 17.30
C SER A 250 -2.67 15.01 18.71
N ASP A 251 -2.09 15.65 19.71
CA ASP A 251 -2.60 15.62 21.08
C ASP A 251 -3.98 16.30 21.20
N LYS A 252 -4.32 17.15 20.23
CA LYS A 252 -5.60 17.85 20.10
C LYS A 252 -6.55 17.19 19.10
N ALA A 253 -6.33 15.91 18.78
CA ALA A 253 -7.12 15.22 17.80
C ALA A 253 -8.62 15.27 18.11
N THR A 254 -9.42 15.68 17.13
CA THR A 254 -10.89 15.80 17.20
C THR A 254 -11.59 14.57 16.66
N ILE A 255 -11.00 13.86 15.71
CA ILE A 255 -11.51 12.60 15.17
C ILE A 255 -11.02 11.47 16.05
N LYS A 256 -11.91 10.84 16.80
CA LYS A 256 -11.63 9.77 17.78
C LYS A 256 -12.10 8.39 17.32
N GLU A 257 -12.94 8.35 16.30
CA GLU A 257 -13.51 7.15 15.67
C GLU A 257 -13.54 7.34 14.15
N LEU A 258 -13.73 6.26 13.42
CA LEU A 258 -13.87 6.34 11.97
C LEU A 258 -15.19 7.04 11.62
N ILE A 259 -15.15 7.89 10.61
CA ILE A 259 -16.28 8.72 10.15
C ILE A 259 -16.85 8.20 8.84
N ASP A 260 -17.88 8.81 8.32
CA ASP A 260 -18.31 8.62 6.93
C ASP A 260 -17.38 9.40 6.00
N TYR A 261 -16.48 8.67 5.31
CA TYR A 261 -15.47 9.26 4.42
C TYR A 261 -16.03 9.68 3.06
N GLU A 262 -17.15 9.10 2.64
CA GLU A 262 -17.83 9.55 1.41
C GLU A 262 -18.47 10.91 1.66
N GLU A 263 -19.24 11.05 2.74
CA GLU A 263 -19.80 12.33 3.15
C GLU A 263 -18.72 13.37 3.41
N PHE A 264 -17.64 13.02 4.16
CA PHE A 264 -16.51 13.89 4.43
C PHE A 264 -15.86 14.44 3.16
N CYS A 265 -15.67 13.60 2.14
CA CYS A 265 -15.08 14.02 0.87
C CYS A 265 -16.03 14.81 -0.01
N HIS A 266 -17.35 14.70 0.19
CA HIS A 266 -18.36 15.46 -0.55
C HIS A 266 -18.79 16.74 0.14
N ALA A 267 -18.71 16.85 1.47
CA ALA A 267 -19.20 18.01 2.25
C ALA A 267 -18.41 19.31 2.04
N HIS A 268 -17.20 19.26 1.47
CA HIS A 268 -16.36 20.43 1.23
C HIS A 268 -16.74 21.22 -0.04
N VAL A 269 -17.98 21.06 -0.54
CA VAL A 269 -18.52 21.74 -1.73
C VAL A 269 -19.16 23.11 -1.41
N GLY A 270 -19.27 23.50 -0.13
CA GLY A 270 -20.16 24.60 0.27
C GLY A 270 -19.59 25.59 1.30
N SER A 271 -18.31 25.96 1.20
CA SER A 271 -17.82 27.09 1.99
C SER A 271 -16.87 28.01 1.22
#